data_e8c545934a4db4d171406a1e09414143
#
_entry.id   e8c545934a4db4d171406a1e09414143
#
_cell.length_a   1.000
_cell.length_b   1.000
_cell.length_c   1.000
_cell.angle_alpha   90.00
_cell.angle_beta   90.00
_cell.angle_gamma   90.00
#
_symmetry.space_group_name_H-M   'P 1'
#
loop_
_entity.id
_entity.type
_entity.pdbx_description
1 polymer ?
#
loop_
_entity_poly.entity_id
_entity_poly.type
_entity_poly.pdbx_seq_one_letter_code
_entity_poly.pdbx_strand_id
1 'polypeptide(L)'
;MEYQIPMQKFLSLVIAFLVTPALGGCLEPEDNRVVIEEPTIFDFGRPQPITTWYHYPGTIAEPWAIDATNPSAVLDANITADLTGDNIPYFTNATYYGTGFDTFEPTIGVTSSGAIFFTNWNGAGEGTHIIRSLDQGQSWEDVGPFLGGDDGGTGQTPNSNDPYIYVDKFTDRLVKFDMHALAVINVEYSDDDGETWSTPFPTEGYGVPQDHQSIASMPHSSAMVGEVVYVYCINTGSAGAGPQCSRSVTGGHTWDIQRPGYPTGTPQCSGLHAHVAGSIDGAVYRGNPSCDGPAVYRSLDGGSAWTEHTITTEIGMHPALQHAHEVATAVDDEGNLYATWISDGLMPWYAYSRDQGDTWSEPMMIAAPGVTETGFPTIFAGSEGRVVLGYIGEVNDVTTNASNSGWSGYMAIMTDAFAENPLITSVAVNHPEDPLDITSDCGGVRCGGFGDFIDVELDDEGRPWIALAHNTAGFEEAIIGTLTEGPSLYGDLTYLEMLPVGGPSTLKMG
;
A
#
# COMPACT_ATOMS: atom_id res chain seq x y z
N MET A 1 0.60 10.63 -44.60
CA MET A 1 0.69 9.19 -44.78
C MET A 1 -0.14 8.63 -43.65
N GLU A 2 -1.36 8.24 -43.95
CA GLU A 2 -2.29 7.65 -42.99
C GLU A 2 -1.87 6.21 -42.74
N TYR A 3 -1.56 5.85 -41.52
CA TYR A 3 -1.44 4.46 -41.11
C TYR A 3 -2.80 3.95 -40.66
N GLN A 4 -3.47 3.19 -41.50
CA GLN A 4 -4.59 2.36 -41.12
C GLN A 4 -4.08 1.17 -40.31
N ILE A 5 -4.48 1.10 -39.04
CA ILE A 5 -4.30 -0.07 -38.18
C ILE A 5 -5.38 -1.08 -38.59
N PRO A 6 -5.05 -2.34 -38.88
CA PRO A 6 -6.05 -3.34 -39.21
C PRO A 6 -6.83 -3.77 -37.97
N MET A 7 -8.06 -3.37 -37.90
CA MET A 7 -9.07 -3.66 -36.88
C MET A 7 -9.55 -5.15 -36.88
N GLN A 8 -8.70 -6.09 -37.28
CA GLN A 8 -9.11 -7.50 -37.47
C GLN A 8 -8.65 -8.46 -36.38
N LYS A 9 -7.92 -8.01 -35.38
CA LYS A 9 -7.47 -8.91 -34.29
C LYS A 9 -8.27 -8.77 -32.99
N PHE A 10 -9.15 -7.81 -32.89
CA PHE A 10 -9.97 -7.58 -31.70
C PHE A 10 -11.18 -8.50 -31.54
N LEU A 11 -11.53 -9.26 -32.60
CA LEU A 11 -12.77 -10.06 -32.61
C LEU A 11 -12.57 -11.55 -32.31
N SER A 12 -11.34 -12.00 -32.06
CA SER A 12 -11.07 -13.42 -31.88
C SER A 12 -11.14 -13.90 -30.42
N LEU A 13 -11.17 -13.02 -29.43
CA LEU A 13 -11.14 -13.41 -28.03
C LEU A 13 -12.52 -13.61 -27.38
N VAL A 14 -13.58 -13.10 -27.98
CA VAL A 14 -14.94 -13.16 -27.38
C VAL A 14 -15.79 -14.30 -27.94
N ILE A 15 -15.35 -15.02 -28.98
CA ILE A 15 -16.19 -16.00 -29.69
C ILE A 15 -15.87 -17.47 -29.36
N ALA A 16 -14.89 -17.77 -28.52
CA ALA A 16 -14.56 -19.17 -28.17
C ALA A 16 -15.49 -19.81 -27.13
N PHE A 17 -16.44 -19.08 -26.54
CA PHE A 17 -17.31 -19.59 -25.47
C PHE A 17 -18.72 -20.02 -25.88
N LEU A 18 -19.12 -19.90 -27.12
CA LEU A 18 -20.46 -20.34 -27.55
C LEU A 18 -20.38 -21.03 -28.91
N VAL A 19 -20.26 -22.32 -28.98
CA VAL A 19 -20.91 -23.33 -29.82
C VAL A 19 -20.13 -24.66 -29.78
N THR A 20 -20.61 -25.66 -29.05
CA THR A 20 -20.36 -27.08 -29.37
C THR A 20 -21.69 -27.79 -29.54
N PRO A 21 -21.93 -28.43 -30.69
CA PRO A 21 -23.06 -29.34 -30.85
C PRO A 21 -22.74 -30.69 -30.25
N ALA A 22 -23.72 -31.26 -29.58
CA ALA A 22 -23.70 -32.61 -29.03
C ALA A 22 -23.52 -33.68 -30.12
N LEU A 23 -22.46 -34.47 -30.00
CA LEU A 23 -22.37 -35.81 -30.55
C LEU A 23 -21.70 -36.72 -29.53
N GLY A 24 -22.41 -37.76 -29.08
CA GLY A 24 -21.96 -38.71 -28.09
C GLY A 24 -20.79 -39.57 -28.54
N GLY A 25 -19.80 -39.70 -27.76
CA GLY A 25 -18.70 -40.65 -27.78
C GLY A 25 -18.01 -40.61 -26.43
N CYS A 26 -17.70 -41.77 -25.86
CA CYS A 26 -16.96 -41.89 -24.62
C CYS A 26 -15.69 -41.05 -24.69
N LEU A 27 -15.66 -39.93 -23.93
CA LEU A 27 -14.48 -39.10 -23.76
C LEU A 27 -13.80 -39.53 -22.45
N GLU A 28 -12.52 -39.78 -22.54
CA GLU A 28 -11.62 -39.78 -21.39
C GLU A 28 -11.72 -38.42 -20.70
N PRO A 29 -11.48 -38.29 -19.39
CA PRO A 29 -11.55 -37.00 -18.71
C PRO A 29 -10.52 -36.05 -19.35
N GLU A 30 -11.00 -35.11 -20.16
CA GLU A 30 -10.17 -34.03 -20.64
C GLU A 30 -9.72 -33.19 -19.46
N ASP A 31 -8.43 -33.01 -19.42
CA ASP A 31 -7.70 -32.13 -18.54
C ASP A 31 -8.27 -30.71 -18.69
N ASN A 32 -9.14 -30.31 -17.77
CA ASN A 32 -9.77 -29.00 -17.75
C ASN A 32 -8.82 -27.91 -17.22
N ARG A 33 -7.57 -27.91 -17.69
CA ARG A 33 -6.70 -26.78 -17.49
C ARG A 33 -7.28 -25.62 -18.29
N VAL A 34 -7.71 -24.59 -17.59
CA VAL A 34 -7.92 -23.29 -18.20
C VAL A 34 -6.55 -22.81 -18.64
N VAL A 35 -6.22 -23.01 -19.90
CA VAL A 35 -5.05 -22.37 -20.52
C VAL A 35 -5.42 -20.89 -20.62
N ILE A 36 -4.99 -20.11 -19.65
CA ILE A 36 -4.98 -18.67 -19.81
C ILE A 36 -3.95 -18.41 -20.91
N GLU A 37 -4.40 -17.99 -22.08
CA GLU A 37 -3.47 -17.57 -23.14
C GLU A 37 -2.56 -16.48 -22.54
N GLU A 38 -1.26 -16.56 -22.86
CA GLU A 38 -0.30 -15.55 -22.44
C GLU A 38 -0.88 -14.14 -22.69
N PRO A 39 -0.83 -13.25 -21.70
CA PRO A 39 -1.32 -11.90 -21.89
C PRO A 39 -0.69 -11.33 -23.14
N THR A 40 -1.50 -10.76 -24.00
CA THR A 40 -1.01 -10.14 -25.22
C THR A 40 -0.16 -8.96 -24.81
N ILE A 41 1.15 -9.10 -24.91
CA ILE A 41 2.10 -8.03 -24.63
C ILE A 41 1.81 -6.93 -25.66
N PHE A 42 1.28 -5.81 -25.20
CA PHE A 42 1.12 -4.63 -26.04
C PHE A 42 2.49 -3.96 -26.19
N ASP A 43 3.04 -4.07 -27.38
CA ASP A 43 4.29 -3.38 -27.72
C ASP A 43 4.02 -1.89 -27.92
N PHE A 44 4.22 -1.09 -26.87
CA PHE A 44 4.24 0.38 -26.95
C PHE A 44 5.62 0.92 -27.39
N GLY A 45 6.46 0.08 -27.98
CA GLY A 45 7.80 0.45 -28.44
C GLY A 45 8.85 0.47 -27.35
N ARG A 46 8.52 0.00 -26.13
CA ARG A 46 9.45 -0.35 -25.05
C ARG A 46 9.17 -1.78 -24.60
N PRO A 47 10.18 -2.52 -24.13
CA PRO A 47 9.92 -3.78 -23.45
C PRO A 47 8.94 -3.50 -22.31
N GLN A 48 7.83 -4.20 -22.27
CA GLN A 48 6.87 -4.05 -21.19
C GLN A 48 7.47 -4.59 -19.89
N PRO A 49 7.25 -3.89 -18.79
CA PRO A 49 7.44 -4.52 -17.51
C PRO A 49 6.53 -5.72 -17.46
N ILE A 50 6.92 -6.72 -16.77
CA ILE A 50 6.14 -7.81 -16.66
C ILE A 50 5.03 -7.57 -15.76
N THR A 51 4.07 -7.98 -16.08
CA THR A 51 3.49 -9.24 -16.01
C THR A 51 2.48 -9.29 -14.92
N THR A 52 1.32 -9.52 -15.31
CA THR A 52 0.23 -9.83 -14.42
C THR A 52 0.24 -11.33 -14.21
N TRP A 53 0.20 -11.76 -12.94
CA TRP A 53 -0.02 -13.14 -12.55
C TRP A 53 -1.41 -13.29 -11.97
N TYR A 54 -2.12 -14.34 -12.37
CA TYR A 54 -3.36 -14.75 -11.75
C TYR A 54 -3.09 -16.02 -10.98
N HIS A 55 -3.26 -16.01 -9.68
CA HIS A 55 -2.91 -17.14 -8.84
C HIS A 55 -3.80 -17.25 -7.61
N TYR A 56 -3.76 -18.37 -6.93
CA TYR A 56 -4.41 -18.57 -5.65
C TYR A 56 -3.42 -18.42 -4.50
N PRO A 57 -3.89 -18.16 -3.27
CA PRO A 57 -3.04 -18.14 -2.11
C PRO A 57 -2.20 -19.38 -2.01
N GLY A 58 -0.90 -19.22 -1.78
CA GLY A 58 0.02 -20.33 -1.58
C GLY A 58 0.06 -20.80 -0.13
N THR A 59 0.58 -22.00 0.07
CA THR A 59 0.95 -22.50 1.39
C THR A 59 2.46 -22.45 1.56
N ILE A 60 2.96 -22.28 2.81
CA ILE A 60 4.41 -22.19 3.13
C ILE A 60 5.23 -23.40 2.65
N ALA A 61 4.59 -24.55 2.46
CA ALA A 61 5.29 -25.81 2.32
C ALA A 61 6.05 -26.01 1.00
N GLU A 62 5.73 -25.22 0.02
CA GLU A 62 6.38 -25.29 -1.29
C GLU A 62 6.79 -23.88 -1.68
N PRO A 63 8.09 -23.53 -1.64
CA PRO A 63 8.50 -22.33 -2.33
C PRO A 63 8.00 -22.47 -3.76
N TRP A 64 7.32 -21.46 -4.23
CA TRP A 64 6.73 -21.47 -5.56
C TRP A 64 7.86 -21.62 -6.57
N ALA A 65 8.23 -22.87 -6.87
CA ALA A 65 9.26 -23.21 -7.85
C ALA A 65 8.71 -22.98 -9.26
N ILE A 66 8.26 -21.77 -9.51
CA ILE A 66 7.85 -21.33 -10.83
C ILE A 66 9.02 -20.57 -11.40
N ASP A 67 9.46 -21.03 -12.53
CA ASP A 67 10.40 -20.28 -13.34
C ASP A 67 9.80 -18.90 -13.63
N ALA A 68 10.32 -17.87 -12.99
CA ALA A 68 9.88 -16.49 -13.20
C ALA A 68 10.02 -16.03 -14.66
N THR A 69 10.74 -16.78 -15.47
CA THR A 69 10.85 -16.57 -16.92
C THR A 69 9.66 -17.17 -17.69
N ASN A 70 8.77 -17.90 -17.01
CA ASN A 70 7.55 -18.45 -17.61
C ASN A 70 6.32 -18.00 -16.80
N PRO A 71 5.80 -16.81 -17.07
CA PRO A 71 4.71 -16.18 -16.32
C PRO A 71 3.33 -16.80 -16.56
N SER A 72 3.22 -17.93 -17.23
CA SER A 72 1.94 -18.62 -17.26
C SER A 72 1.59 -19.01 -15.83
N ALA A 73 0.60 -18.32 -15.28
CA ALA A 73 0.07 -18.59 -13.96
C ALA A 73 -0.15 -20.09 -13.82
N VAL A 74 0.66 -20.74 -13.01
CA VAL A 74 0.38 -22.10 -12.62
C VAL A 74 -0.63 -22.00 -11.49
N LEU A 75 -1.88 -21.94 -11.86
CA LEU A 75 -2.94 -22.31 -10.95
C LEU A 75 -2.58 -23.69 -10.43
N ASP A 76 -2.43 -23.86 -9.11
CA ASP A 76 -2.19 -25.17 -8.54
C ASP A 76 -3.30 -26.11 -9.05
N ALA A 77 -2.94 -27.15 -9.77
CA ALA A 77 -3.89 -28.08 -10.36
C ALA A 77 -4.76 -28.81 -9.30
N ASN A 78 -4.42 -28.66 -8.02
CA ASN A 78 -5.17 -29.22 -6.91
C ASN A 78 -6.21 -28.25 -6.31
N ILE A 79 -6.17 -26.99 -6.68
CA ILE A 79 -7.15 -25.99 -6.23
C ILE A 79 -8.28 -25.97 -7.25
N THR A 80 -9.47 -26.38 -6.83
CA THR A 80 -10.67 -26.20 -7.65
C THR A 80 -10.99 -24.71 -7.68
N ALA A 81 -10.87 -24.10 -8.85
CA ALA A 81 -11.13 -22.70 -9.06
C ALA A 81 -12.61 -22.37 -8.75
N ASP A 82 -12.82 -21.55 -7.74
CA ASP A 82 -14.13 -20.93 -7.51
C ASP A 82 -14.16 -19.57 -8.21
N LEU A 83 -14.31 -19.59 -9.53
CA LEU A 83 -14.42 -18.40 -10.36
C LEU A 83 -15.90 -17.98 -10.44
N THR A 84 -16.46 -17.53 -9.32
CA THR A 84 -17.86 -17.10 -9.21
C THR A 84 -17.94 -15.66 -8.72
N GLY A 85 -19.03 -14.98 -9.06
CA GLY A 85 -19.24 -13.60 -8.65
C GLY A 85 -18.13 -12.68 -9.17
N ASP A 86 -17.52 -11.94 -8.28
CA ASP A 86 -16.41 -11.02 -8.55
C ASP A 86 -15.04 -11.69 -8.50
N ASN A 87 -14.96 -12.95 -8.07
CA ASN A 87 -13.73 -13.75 -7.99
C ASN A 87 -13.33 -14.29 -9.39
N ILE A 88 -13.07 -13.41 -10.33
CA ILE A 88 -12.73 -13.73 -11.72
C ILE A 88 -11.48 -12.96 -12.16
N PRO A 89 -10.71 -13.46 -13.13
CA PRO A 89 -9.56 -12.72 -13.65
C PRO A 89 -10.01 -11.52 -14.47
N TYR A 90 -9.50 -10.34 -14.09
CA TYR A 90 -9.61 -9.11 -14.86
C TYR A 90 -8.28 -8.86 -15.57
N PHE A 91 -8.33 -8.54 -16.86
CA PHE A 91 -7.13 -8.12 -17.57
C PHE A 91 -6.52 -6.90 -16.88
N THR A 92 -5.26 -7.01 -16.47
CA THR A 92 -4.63 -6.02 -15.61
C THR A 92 -3.20 -5.77 -16.05
N ASN A 93 -2.84 -4.50 -16.19
CA ASN A 93 -1.48 -4.04 -16.46
C ASN A 93 -1.11 -2.91 -15.53
N ALA A 94 0.19 -2.77 -15.25
CA ALA A 94 0.71 -1.75 -14.36
C ALA A 94 1.87 -0.97 -14.98
N THR A 95 2.18 0.16 -14.39
CA THR A 95 3.31 1.01 -14.72
C THR A 95 3.74 1.83 -13.50
N TYR A 96 4.83 2.58 -13.63
CA TYR A 96 5.20 3.59 -12.66
C TYR A 96 5.56 4.90 -13.35
N TYR A 97 5.49 5.99 -12.59
CA TYR A 97 5.93 7.31 -13.02
C TYR A 97 6.97 7.83 -12.03
N GLY A 98 8.08 8.32 -12.53
CA GLY A 98 9.04 9.07 -11.75
C GLY A 98 8.52 10.48 -11.50
N THR A 99 8.56 10.92 -10.25
CA THR A 99 8.08 12.26 -9.88
C THR A 99 9.09 13.35 -10.17
N GLY A 100 10.37 12.98 -10.21
CA GLY A 100 11.47 13.93 -10.30
C GLY A 100 11.82 14.60 -8.97
N PHE A 101 11.30 14.15 -7.84
CA PHE A 101 11.58 14.64 -6.49
C PHE A 101 12.15 13.52 -5.62
N ASP A 102 12.95 13.89 -4.61
CA ASP A 102 13.44 12.94 -3.62
C ASP A 102 12.31 12.47 -2.71
N THR A 103 12.49 11.31 -2.09
CA THR A 103 11.59 10.79 -1.05
C THR A 103 12.34 10.04 0.03
N PHE A 104 11.67 9.90 1.17
CA PHE A 104 12.05 9.02 2.27
C PHE A 104 10.77 8.60 2.99
N GLU A 105 10.59 7.30 3.26
CA GLU A 105 9.36 6.76 3.82
C GLU A 105 8.12 7.19 3.01
N PRO A 106 8.03 6.73 1.76
CA PRO A 106 7.06 7.26 0.82
C PRO A 106 5.62 7.03 1.27
N THR A 107 4.87 8.10 1.42
CA THR A 107 3.43 8.07 1.66
C THR A 107 2.67 8.82 0.60
N ILE A 108 1.43 8.41 0.37
CA ILE A 108 0.57 8.91 -0.70
C ILE A 108 -0.80 9.28 -0.15
N GLY A 109 -1.47 10.22 -0.77
CA GLY A 109 -2.86 10.54 -0.54
C GLY A 109 -3.52 10.94 -1.84
N VAL A 110 -4.80 10.60 -2.00
CA VAL A 110 -5.58 10.99 -3.18
C VAL A 110 -6.88 11.63 -2.72
N THR A 111 -7.17 12.84 -3.20
CA THR A 111 -8.42 13.53 -2.90
C THR A 111 -9.53 13.15 -3.88
N SER A 112 -10.77 13.41 -3.51
CA SER A 112 -11.93 13.16 -4.38
C SER A 112 -11.94 13.99 -5.67
N SER A 113 -11.07 15.00 -5.75
CA SER A 113 -10.83 15.75 -6.98
C SER A 113 -9.96 14.98 -7.99
N GLY A 114 -9.35 13.85 -7.59
CA GLY A 114 -8.35 13.10 -8.34
C GLY A 114 -6.95 13.68 -8.23
N ALA A 115 -6.71 14.65 -7.34
CA ALA A 115 -5.37 15.15 -7.06
C ALA A 115 -4.59 14.11 -6.24
N ILE A 116 -3.39 13.77 -6.71
CA ILE A 116 -2.50 12.81 -6.06
C ILE A 116 -1.38 13.57 -5.35
N PHE A 117 -1.15 13.22 -4.10
CA PHE A 117 -0.13 13.84 -3.25
C PHE A 117 0.90 12.81 -2.81
N PHE A 118 2.14 13.26 -2.70
CA PHE A 118 3.26 12.44 -2.27
C PHE A 118 4.19 13.25 -1.37
N THR A 119 4.83 12.60 -0.40
CA THR A 119 5.82 13.26 0.46
C THR A 119 7.14 13.42 -0.29
N ASN A 120 7.65 14.65 -0.31
CA ASN A 120 8.98 14.98 -0.80
C ASN A 120 9.91 15.28 0.39
N TRP A 121 11.07 14.68 0.43
CA TRP A 121 12.04 14.82 1.49
C TRP A 121 13.40 15.26 0.95
N ASN A 122 13.81 16.45 1.30
CA ASN A 122 15.07 17.04 0.82
C ASN A 122 16.26 16.80 1.76
N GLY A 123 16.16 15.81 2.63
CA GLY A 123 17.23 15.47 3.58
C GLY A 123 16.93 15.89 5.02
N ALA A 124 17.66 15.27 5.96
CA ALA A 124 17.53 15.57 7.38
C ALA A 124 17.86 17.04 7.67
N GLY A 125 16.88 17.76 8.23
CA GLY A 125 17.03 19.17 8.58
C GLY A 125 16.29 20.13 7.68
N GLU A 126 15.68 19.66 6.61
CA GLU A 126 14.69 20.38 5.81
C GLU A 126 13.29 19.87 6.13
N GLY A 127 12.25 20.66 5.96
CA GLY A 127 10.90 20.23 6.25
C GLY A 127 10.39 19.25 5.18
N THR A 128 9.35 18.53 5.50
CA THR A 128 8.61 17.75 4.52
C THR A 128 7.84 18.68 3.60
N HIS A 129 8.12 18.62 2.32
CA HIS A 129 7.29 19.22 1.30
C HIS A 129 6.32 18.17 0.74
N ILE A 130 5.22 18.66 0.23
CA ILE A 130 4.22 17.84 -0.44
C ILE A 130 4.25 18.18 -1.92
N ILE A 131 4.37 17.16 -2.75
CA ILE A 131 4.23 17.30 -4.19
C ILE A 131 2.84 16.83 -4.61
N ARG A 132 2.30 17.44 -5.64
CA ARG A 132 0.96 17.18 -6.17
C ARG A 132 1.01 16.87 -7.66
N SER A 133 0.21 15.93 -8.09
CA SER A 133 -0.12 15.70 -9.50
C SER A 133 -1.62 15.91 -9.74
N LEU A 134 -1.97 16.65 -10.79
CA LEU A 134 -3.34 16.86 -11.27
C LEU A 134 -3.62 16.13 -12.60
N ASP A 135 -2.67 15.33 -13.09
CA ASP A 135 -2.71 14.64 -14.38
C ASP A 135 -2.37 13.15 -14.26
N GLN A 136 -2.82 12.55 -13.16
CA GLN A 136 -2.66 11.11 -12.91
C GLN A 136 -1.19 10.66 -12.90
N GLY A 137 -0.35 11.38 -12.15
CA GLY A 137 1.04 11.04 -11.91
C GLY A 137 2.02 11.40 -13.02
N GLN A 138 1.58 12.01 -14.12
CA GLN A 138 2.42 12.31 -15.27
C GLN A 138 3.30 13.55 -15.06
N SER A 139 2.85 14.53 -14.30
CA SER A 139 3.65 15.68 -13.89
C SER A 139 3.38 16.07 -12.43
N TRP A 140 4.37 16.68 -11.78
CA TRP A 140 4.36 16.97 -10.37
C TRP A 140 4.83 18.38 -10.07
N GLU A 141 4.21 19.00 -9.08
CA GLU A 141 4.56 20.32 -8.58
C GLU A 141 4.67 20.30 -7.06
N ASP A 142 5.56 21.13 -6.50
CA ASP A 142 5.67 21.33 -5.06
C ASP A 142 4.56 22.28 -4.61
N VAL A 143 3.70 21.83 -3.70
CA VAL A 143 2.60 22.60 -3.10
C VAL A 143 2.87 22.95 -1.63
N GLY A 144 4.05 22.69 -1.13
CA GLY A 144 4.49 23.12 0.20
C GLY A 144 4.17 22.13 1.32
N PRO A 145 3.93 22.65 2.54
CA PRO A 145 3.91 24.07 2.93
C PRO A 145 5.28 24.73 2.82
N PHE A 146 5.29 25.93 2.27
CA PHE A 146 6.53 26.67 2.05
C PHE A 146 7.00 27.39 3.32
N LEU A 147 8.33 27.41 3.54
CA LEU A 147 8.96 27.97 4.71
C LEU A 147 9.04 29.47 4.76
N GLY A 148 9.33 30.07 3.63
CA GLY A 148 9.69 31.46 3.54
C GLY A 148 8.49 32.37 3.45
N GLY A 149 8.54 33.53 4.14
CA GLY A 149 7.56 34.58 3.94
C GLY A 149 7.53 35.15 2.52
N ASP A 150 8.59 34.94 1.75
CA ASP A 150 8.71 35.36 0.34
C ASP A 150 7.95 34.43 -0.61
N ASP A 151 7.76 33.17 -0.20
CA ASP A 151 7.05 32.15 -0.97
C ASP A 151 5.60 31.93 -0.46
N GLY A 152 5.12 32.79 0.44
CA GLY A 152 3.79 32.69 1.02
C GLY A 152 3.68 31.73 2.20
N GLY A 153 4.79 31.15 2.63
CA GLY A 153 4.83 30.24 3.77
C GLY A 153 4.69 30.92 5.12
N THR A 154 4.41 30.12 6.15
CA THR A 154 4.23 30.58 7.53
C THR A 154 5.53 30.97 8.23
N GLY A 155 6.67 30.75 7.60
CA GLY A 155 8.00 31.07 8.12
C GLY A 155 8.54 30.05 9.11
N GLN A 156 7.89 28.91 9.26
CA GLN A 156 8.35 27.82 10.13
C GLN A 156 8.07 26.49 9.46
N THR A 157 9.09 25.83 8.97
CA THR A 157 9.00 24.42 8.69
C THR A 157 9.77 23.71 9.77
N PRO A 158 9.15 22.86 10.52
CA PRO A 158 9.87 21.93 11.38
C PRO A 158 10.74 21.03 10.49
N ASN A 159 11.95 20.78 10.92
CA ASN A 159 12.76 19.75 10.30
C ASN A 159 12.08 18.42 10.49
N SER A 160 11.73 17.74 9.43
CA SER A 160 11.18 16.40 9.51
C SER A 160 12.29 15.35 9.40
N ASN A 161 12.17 14.30 10.22
CA ASN A 161 12.97 13.10 10.07
C ASN A 161 12.18 12.03 9.33
N ASP A 162 10.85 11.99 9.56
CA ASP A 162 9.94 11.04 8.93
C ASP A 162 8.75 11.82 8.37
N PRO A 163 8.67 11.95 7.04
CA PRO A 163 7.56 12.62 6.38
C PRO A 163 6.32 11.72 6.40
N TYR A 164 5.12 12.33 6.48
CA TYR A 164 3.87 11.59 6.35
C TYR A 164 2.77 12.46 5.79
N ILE A 165 1.98 11.90 4.88
CA ILE A 165 0.77 12.53 4.35
C ILE A 165 -0.41 11.57 4.45
N TYR A 166 -1.59 12.13 4.63
CA TYR A 166 -2.84 11.39 4.73
C TYR A 166 -3.99 12.22 4.15
N VAL A 167 -4.84 11.61 3.34
CA VAL A 167 -6.11 12.22 2.91
C VAL A 167 -7.25 11.59 3.68
N ASP A 168 -8.04 12.42 4.33
CA ASP A 168 -9.24 11.98 5.03
C ASP A 168 -10.39 11.70 4.06
N LYS A 169 -10.74 10.44 3.90
CA LYS A 169 -11.81 9.99 3.00
C LYS A 169 -13.21 10.53 3.33
N PHE A 170 -13.42 11.09 4.52
CA PHE A 170 -14.72 11.62 4.94
C PHE A 170 -14.88 13.11 4.71
N THR A 171 -13.80 13.87 4.73
CA THR A 171 -13.81 15.33 4.59
C THR A 171 -12.96 15.84 3.44
N ASP A 172 -12.18 14.97 2.82
CA ASP A 172 -11.21 15.29 1.76
C ASP A 172 -10.04 16.17 2.24
N ARG A 173 -9.87 16.28 3.58
CA ARG A 173 -8.80 17.06 4.19
C ARG A 173 -7.46 16.35 4.02
N LEU A 174 -6.50 17.05 3.47
CA LEU A 174 -5.13 16.65 3.39
C LEU A 174 -4.41 16.97 4.69
N VAL A 175 -3.83 15.99 5.35
CA VAL A 175 -3.11 16.14 6.62
C VAL A 175 -1.66 15.75 6.44
N LYS A 176 -0.76 16.61 6.90
CA LYS A 176 0.69 16.43 6.85
C LYS A 176 1.26 16.37 8.25
N PHE A 177 2.25 15.51 8.42
CA PHE A 177 3.04 15.39 9.64
C PHE A 177 4.51 15.69 9.39
N ASP A 178 5.11 16.45 10.32
CA ASP A 178 6.54 16.59 10.46
C ASP A 178 6.97 16.08 11.82
N MET A 179 7.91 15.16 11.85
CA MET A 179 8.52 14.71 13.09
C MET A 179 9.80 15.46 13.35
N HIS A 180 9.72 16.50 14.16
CA HIS A 180 10.89 17.33 14.47
C HIS A 180 11.78 16.66 15.51
N ALA A 181 13.03 16.38 15.11
CA ALA A 181 14.08 15.85 15.97
C ALA A 181 13.69 14.54 16.70
N LEU A 182 12.83 13.72 16.09
CA LEU A 182 12.27 12.50 16.69
C LEU A 182 11.62 12.74 18.07
N ALA A 183 11.04 13.91 18.28
CA ALA A 183 10.55 14.32 19.59
C ALA A 183 9.19 15.03 19.58
N VAL A 184 8.88 15.77 18.53
CA VAL A 184 7.65 16.55 18.44
C VAL A 184 7.03 16.36 17.07
N ILE A 185 5.76 16.00 17.05
CA ILE A 185 4.96 15.94 15.83
C ILE A 185 4.34 17.32 15.59
N ASN A 186 4.53 17.88 14.42
CA ASN A 186 3.80 19.04 13.95
C ASN A 186 2.79 18.59 12.91
N VAL A 187 1.54 18.99 13.09
CA VAL A 187 0.44 18.66 12.20
C VAL A 187 0.01 19.89 11.45
N GLU A 188 -0.07 19.80 10.14
CA GLU A 188 -0.64 20.79 9.25
C GLU A 188 -1.71 20.14 8.38
N TYR A 189 -2.67 20.93 7.90
CA TYR A 189 -3.69 20.43 7.00
C TYR A 189 -4.02 21.45 5.92
N SER A 190 -4.56 20.94 4.81
CA SER A 190 -5.12 21.71 3.70
C SER A 190 -6.52 21.21 3.38
N ASP A 191 -7.45 22.14 3.08
CA ASP A 191 -8.82 21.85 2.65
C ASP A 191 -9.03 22.27 1.18
N ASP A 192 -7.97 22.56 0.43
CA ASP A 192 -8.01 23.09 -0.93
C ASP A 192 -6.90 22.47 -1.81
N ASP A 193 -6.72 21.18 -1.70
CA ASP A 193 -5.73 20.40 -2.49
C ASP A 193 -4.30 20.95 -2.41
N GLY A 194 -3.90 21.43 -1.22
CA GLY A 194 -2.55 21.91 -0.97
C GLY A 194 -2.28 23.34 -1.44
N GLU A 195 -3.30 24.08 -1.92
CA GLU A 195 -3.15 25.50 -2.30
C GLU A 195 -2.83 26.37 -1.09
N THR A 196 -3.46 26.07 0.06
CA THR A 196 -3.16 26.73 1.33
C THR A 196 -3.06 25.73 2.47
N TRP A 197 -2.20 26.05 3.45
CA TRP A 197 -1.94 25.20 4.59
C TRP A 197 -2.27 25.92 5.91
N SER A 198 -2.73 25.13 6.87
CA SER A 198 -2.93 25.61 8.24
C SER A 198 -1.58 25.96 8.90
N THR A 199 -1.63 26.73 9.99
CA THR A 199 -0.45 26.90 10.84
C THR A 199 -0.10 25.59 11.52
N PRO A 200 1.20 25.19 11.55
CA PRO A 200 1.65 23.99 12.24
C PRO A 200 1.15 23.94 13.69
N PHE A 201 0.56 22.81 14.07
CA PHE A 201 0.14 22.54 15.44
C PHE A 201 1.09 21.51 16.07
N PRO A 202 1.93 21.91 17.04
CA PRO A 202 2.80 20.98 17.72
C PRO A 202 1.98 20.08 18.67
N THR A 203 2.19 18.79 18.60
CA THR A 203 1.61 17.83 19.55
C THR A 203 2.66 17.43 20.58
N GLU A 204 2.26 17.25 21.83
CA GLU A 204 3.20 16.86 22.88
C GLU A 204 3.59 15.38 22.74
N GLY A 205 4.91 15.13 22.63
CA GLY A 205 5.47 13.79 22.59
C GLY A 205 5.59 13.17 23.99
N TYR A 206 5.27 11.90 24.11
CA TYR A 206 5.49 11.09 25.31
C TYR A 206 6.72 10.17 25.11
N GLY A 207 7.86 10.68 25.43
CA GLY A 207 9.12 9.96 25.26
C GLY A 207 9.84 10.24 23.95
N VAL A 208 11.10 9.91 23.90
CA VAL A 208 12.01 10.13 22.76
C VAL A 208 12.97 8.95 22.64
N PRO A 209 13.47 8.60 21.45
CA PRO A 209 13.00 9.09 20.17
C PRO A 209 11.58 8.61 19.86
N GLN A 210 10.88 9.38 19.04
CA GLN A 210 9.64 8.98 18.39
C GLN A 210 9.96 8.53 16.98
N ASP A 211 9.17 7.61 16.46
CA ASP A 211 9.41 6.99 15.15
C ASP A 211 8.11 6.43 14.60
N HIS A 212 7.97 6.40 13.28
CA HIS A 212 6.91 5.68 12.60
C HIS A 212 5.49 6.18 12.93
N GLN A 213 5.20 7.42 12.56
CA GLN A 213 3.87 8.00 12.72
C GLN A 213 2.90 7.48 11.65
N SER A 214 1.66 7.33 12.04
CA SER A 214 0.56 7.05 11.13
C SER A 214 -0.75 7.59 11.68
N ILE A 215 -1.69 7.96 10.80
CA ILE A 215 -2.95 8.59 11.16
C ILE A 215 -4.11 7.93 10.43
N ALA A 216 -5.28 7.95 11.07
CA ALA A 216 -6.55 7.64 10.44
C ALA A 216 -7.65 8.58 10.93
N SER A 217 -8.71 8.69 10.16
CA SER A 217 -9.93 9.39 10.51
C SER A 217 -11.11 8.43 10.61
N MET A 218 -12.11 8.78 11.41
CA MET A 218 -13.36 8.04 11.50
C MET A 218 -14.51 8.93 11.96
N PRO A 219 -15.75 8.69 11.48
CA PRO A 219 -16.94 9.27 12.08
C PRO A 219 -17.12 8.75 13.50
N HIS A 220 -17.18 9.62 14.48
CA HIS A 220 -17.40 9.20 15.86
C HIS A 220 -18.20 10.24 16.65
N SER A 221 -19.03 9.78 17.60
CA SER A 221 -19.91 10.65 18.38
C SER A 221 -19.18 11.68 19.27
N SER A 222 -17.90 11.51 19.50
CA SER A 222 -17.07 12.48 20.23
C SER A 222 -16.56 13.64 19.36
N ALA A 223 -16.67 13.54 18.03
CA ALA A 223 -16.26 14.60 17.13
C ALA A 223 -17.13 15.85 17.31
N MET A 224 -16.58 17.01 17.05
CA MET A 224 -17.36 18.25 16.91
C MET A 224 -18.34 18.12 15.75
N VAL A 225 -19.43 18.87 15.82
CA VAL A 225 -20.47 18.83 14.79
C VAL A 225 -19.89 19.22 13.43
N GLY A 226 -20.01 18.33 12.47
CA GLY A 226 -19.49 18.50 11.12
C GLY A 226 -18.04 18.06 10.92
N GLU A 227 -17.41 17.52 11.97
CA GLU A 227 -16.03 17.03 11.93
C GLU A 227 -15.97 15.51 12.14
N VAL A 228 -14.79 14.95 11.86
CA VAL A 228 -14.42 13.57 12.19
C VAL A 228 -13.43 13.54 13.35
N VAL A 229 -13.23 12.37 13.94
CA VAL A 229 -12.12 12.11 14.85
C VAL A 229 -10.91 11.68 14.06
N TYR A 230 -9.77 12.32 14.27
CA TYR A 230 -8.48 11.83 13.84
C TYR A 230 -7.77 11.15 15.00
N VAL A 231 -7.07 10.05 14.69
CA VAL A 231 -6.18 9.39 15.63
C VAL A 231 -4.86 9.16 14.92
N TYR A 232 -3.77 9.71 15.45
CA TYR A 232 -2.45 9.29 15.04
C TYR A 232 -1.81 8.44 16.14
N CYS A 233 -0.98 7.50 15.73
CA CYS A 233 -0.13 6.71 16.62
C CYS A 233 1.32 6.87 16.21
N ILE A 234 2.23 6.69 17.17
CA ILE A 234 3.66 6.80 16.99
C ILE A 234 4.37 5.86 17.95
N ASN A 235 5.43 5.22 17.50
CA ASN A 235 6.28 4.42 18.37
C ASN A 235 7.20 5.32 19.20
N THR A 236 7.52 4.89 20.40
CA THR A 236 8.48 5.59 21.25
C THR A 236 9.62 4.67 21.62
N GLY A 237 10.86 5.09 21.36
CA GLY A 237 12.08 4.30 21.60
C GLY A 237 12.47 4.12 23.05
N SER A 238 11.70 4.62 24.01
CA SER A 238 11.91 4.36 25.43
C SER A 238 11.63 2.89 25.70
N ALA A 239 12.62 2.14 26.17
CA ALA A 239 12.49 0.73 26.50
C ALA A 239 11.21 0.45 27.31
N GLY A 240 10.27 -0.27 26.73
CA GLY A 240 8.99 -0.63 27.34
C GLY A 240 7.85 0.38 27.18
N ALA A 241 8.02 1.44 26.39
CA ALA A 241 6.97 2.46 26.22
C ALA A 241 6.07 2.20 25.03
N GLY A 242 6.13 1.23 24.22
CA GLY A 242 5.21 0.87 23.15
C GLY A 242 4.59 2.05 22.38
N PRO A 243 3.71 1.82 21.42
CA PRO A 243 3.06 2.88 20.66
C PRO A 243 2.23 3.82 21.51
N GLN A 244 2.33 5.10 21.24
CA GLN A 244 1.51 6.15 21.86
C GLN A 244 0.60 6.74 20.80
N CYS A 245 -0.66 6.98 21.16
CA CYS A 245 -1.63 7.59 20.26
C CYS A 245 -2.17 8.89 20.81
N SER A 246 -2.44 9.83 19.94
CA SER A 246 -3.15 11.08 20.23
C SER A 246 -4.36 11.18 19.31
N ARG A 247 -5.37 11.91 19.75
CA ARG A 247 -6.57 12.12 18.95
C ARG A 247 -6.94 13.58 18.85
N SER A 248 -7.60 13.92 17.77
CA SER A 248 -8.31 15.17 17.61
C SER A 248 -9.80 14.89 17.45
N VAL A 249 -10.62 15.53 18.25
CA VAL A 249 -12.08 15.54 18.12
C VAL A 249 -12.58 16.82 17.44
N THR A 250 -11.67 17.64 17.00
CA THR A 250 -11.92 18.98 16.43
C THR A 250 -11.53 19.06 14.97
N GLY A 251 -11.54 17.93 14.25
CA GLY A 251 -11.14 17.91 12.83
C GLY A 251 -9.66 18.24 12.59
N GLY A 252 -8.77 17.92 13.51
CA GLY A 252 -7.32 18.20 13.37
C GLY A 252 -6.87 19.55 13.94
N HIS A 253 -7.78 20.42 14.36
CA HIS A 253 -7.43 21.76 14.88
C HIS A 253 -6.73 21.73 16.24
N THR A 254 -7.03 20.75 17.08
CA THR A 254 -6.39 20.55 18.39
C THR A 254 -6.24 19.07 18.66
N TRP A 255 -5.21 18.72 19.42
CA TRP A 255 -4.86 17.32 19.72
C TRP A 255 -4.77 17.10 21.22
N ASP A 256 -5.23 15.92 21.65
CA ASP A 256 -5.06 15.46 23.02
C ASP A 256 -3.58 15.10 23.28
N ILE A 257 -3.21 14.99 24.56
CA ILE A 257 -1.89 14.44 24.92
C ILE A 257 -1.81 12.98 24.50
N GLN A 258 -0.62 12.54 24.08
CA GLN A 258 -0.36 11.14 23.73
C GLN A 258 -0.64 10.21 24.92
N ARG A 259 -1.18 9.05 24.61
CA ARG A 259 -1.50 7.96 25.56
C ARG A 259 -1.13 6.61 24.97
N PRO A 260 -0.91 5.58 25.81
CA PRO A 260 -0.65 4.24 25.31
C PRO A 260 -1.72 3.75 24.32
N GLY A 261 -1.28 3.37 23.12
CA GLY A 261 -2.11 2.77 22.07
C GLY A 261 -2.34 1.26 22.26
N TYR A 262 -2.32 0.77 23.51
CA TYR A 262 -2.44 -0.63 23.87
C TYR A 262 -3.10 -0.79 25.27
N PRO A 263 -3.64 -1.96 25.62
CA PRO A 263 -4.24 -2.19 26.92
C PRO A 263 -3.23 -2.06 28.06
N THR A 264 -3.66 -1.47 29.19
CA THR A 264 -2.79 -1.31 30.35
C THR A 264 -2.34 -2.67 30.89
N GLY A 265 -1.02 -2.84 31.03
CA GLY A 265 -0.41 -4.08 31.54
C GLY A 265 -0.13 -5.13 30.47
N THR A 266 -0.43 -4.88 29.21
CA THR A 266 -0.02 -5.76 28.11
C THR A 266 1.48 -5.63 27.87
N PRO A 267 2.23 -6.73 27.85
CA PRO A 267 3.63 -6.69 27.45
C PRO A 267 3.75 -6.17 26.00
N GLN A 268 4.69 -5.29 25.76
CA GLN A 268 5.02 -4.87 24.40
C GLN A 268 6.20 -5.69 23.91
N CYS A 269 5.98 -6.48 22.88
CA CYS A 269 7.01 -7.21 22.16
C CYS A 269 7.37 -6.41 20.92
N SER A 270 8.63 -6.30 20.60
CA SER A 270 9.23 -5.41 19.60
C SER A 270 8.47 -5.35 18.26
N GLY A 271 8.76 -4.33 17.49
CA GLY A 271 8.21 -4.05 16.18
C GLY A 271 7.54 -2.68 16.16
N LEU A 272 7.57 -2.06 15.00
CA LEU A 272 6.85 -0.82 14.74
C LEU A 272 5.40 -1.14 14.36
N HIS A 273 4.50 -0.20 14.51
CA HIS A 273 3.18 -0.33 13.91
C HIS A 273 3.24 0.13 12.46
N ALA A 274 2.39 -0.41 11.61
CA ALA A 274 2.17 0.10 10.26
C ALA A 274 1.06 1.18 10.27
N HIS A 275 0.51 1.47 9.08
CA HIS A 275 -0.57 2.44 8.91
C HIS A 275 -1.79 2.08 9.76
N VAL A 276 -2.34 3.08 10.45
CA VAL A 276 -3.61 2.93 11.17
C VAL A 276 -4.78 3.08 10.21
N ALA A 277 -5.89 2.39 10.50
CA ALA A 277 -7.10 2.42 9.69
C ALA A 277 -8.31 2.85 10.50
N GLY A 278 -9.12 3.74 9.94
CA GLY A 278 -10.38 4.19 10.52
C GLY A 278 -11.59 3.61 9.78
N SER A 279 -12.61 3.23 10.52
CA SER A 279 -13.82 2.61 10.01
C SER A 279 -15.02 3.55 10.02
N ILE A 280 -15.92 3.34 9.06
CA ILE A 280 -17.20 4.05 8.98
C ILE A 280 -18.07 3.87 10.24
N ASP A 281 -17.89 2.79 10.96
CA ASP A 281 -18.61 2.50 12.22
C ASP A 281 -18.00 3.17 13.46
N GLY A 282 -16.91 3.94 13.28
CA GLY A 282 -16.25 4.70 14.34
C GLY A 282 -15.15 3.94 15.08
N ALA A 283 -14.82 2.74 14.64
CA ALA A 283 -13.66 2.00 15.13
C ALA A 283 -12.36 2.54 14.52
N VAL A 284 -11.26 2.41 15.24
CA VAL A 284 -9.91 2.63 14.73
C VAL A 284 -9.03 1.44 15.06
N TYR A 285 -8.19 1.07 14.10
CA TYR A 285 -7.34 -0.11 14.14
C TYR A 285 -5.89 0.26 13.92
N ARG A 286 -5.01 -0.37 14.65
CA ARG A 286 -3.57 -0.26 14.53
C ARG A 286 -2.95 -1.65 14.52
N GLY A 287 -2.34 -2.04 13.43
CA GLY A 287 -1.60 -3.29 13.34
C GLY A 287 -0.26 -3.19 14.06
N ASN A 288 0.16 -4.24 14.75
CA ASN A 288 1.48 -4.33 15.40
C ASN A 288 1.80 -5.78 15.73
N PRO A 289 3.07 -6.18 15.75
CA PRO A 289 3.45 -7.42 16.38
C PRO A 289 3.05 -7.45 17.85
N SER A 290 2.41 -8.53 18.28
CA SER A 290 2.24 -8.86 19.69
C SER A 290 3.29 -9.87 20.14
N CYS A 291 3.24 -10.28 21.42
CA CYS A 291 4.13 -11.33 21.92
C CYS A 291 3.77 -12.73 21.36
N ASP A 292 2.58 -12.87 20.82
CA ASP A 292 2.04 -14.15 20.33
C ASP A 292 2.00 -14.24 18.79
N GLY A 293 2.28 -13.13 18.07
CA GLY A 293 2.24 -13.07 16.61
C GLY A 293 1.72 -11.74 16.07
N PRO A 294 1.32 -11.68 14.80
CA PRO A 294 0.69 -10.50 14.24
C PRO A 294 -0.64 -10.22 14.95
N ALA A 295 -0.88 -8.96 15.27
CA ALA A 295 -2.07 -8.54 16.00
C ALA A 295 -2.58 -7.18 15.51
N VAL A 296 -3.85 -6.92 15.83
CA VAL A 296 -4.48 -5.62 15.66
C VAL A 296 -4.94 -5.11 17.01
N TYR A 297 -4.65 -3.86 17.28
CA TYR A 297 -5.17 -3.14 18.43
C TYR A 297 -6.35 -2.28 17.97
N ARG A 298 -7.51 -2.50 18.61
CA ARG A 298 -8.78 -1.84 18.28
C ARG A 298 -9.18 -0.86 19.36
N SER A 299 -9.64 0.31 18.94
CA SER A 299 -10.36 1.25 19.80
C SER A 299 -11.75 1.52 19.25
N LEU A 300 -12.77 1.47 20.14
CA LEU A 300 -14.17 1.77 19.85
C LEU A 300 -14.64 3.09 20.49
N ASP A 301 -13.74 3.85 21.10
CA ASP A 301 -14.03 5.09 21.80
C ASP A 301 -13.22 6.29 21.27
N GLY A 302 -12.92 6.25 19.99
CA GLY A 302 -12.19 7.33 19.30
C GLY A 302 -10.72 7.40 19.72
N GLY A 303 -10.04 6.29 19.93
CA GLY A 303 -8.62 6.23 20.23
C GLY A 303 -8.26 6.40 21.71
N SER A 304 -9.22 6.33 22.63
CA SER A 304 -8.95 6.56 24.05
C SER A 304 -8.54 5.30 24.81
N ALA A 305 -9.12 4.15 24.46
CA ALA A 305 -8.78 2.85 25.02
C ALA A 305 -8.68 1.79 23.93
N TRP A 306 -7.79 0.82 24.13
CA TRP A 306 -7.42 -0.16 23.12
C TRP A 306 -7.59 -1.59 23.65
N THR A 307 -7.96 -2.50 22.75
CA THR A 307 -8.00 -3.96 22.98
C THR A 307 -7.10 -4.64 21.98
N GLU A 308 -6.41 -5.70 22.39
CA GLU A 308 -5.55 -6.50 21.53
C GLU A 308 -6.32 -7.67 20.93
N HIS A 309 -6.15 -7.89 19.64
CA HIS A 309 -6.77 -8.98 18.87
C HIS A 309 -5.67 -9.68 18.07
N THR A 310 -5.23 -10.85 18.49
CA THR A 310 -4.24 -11.66 17.77
C THR A 310 -4.86 -12.19 16.48
N ILE A 311 -4.18 -12.00 15.36
CA ILE A 311 -4.64 -12.49 14.06
C ILE A 311 -4.43 -14.00 13.97
N THR A 312 -3.21 -14.45 14.26
CA THR A 312 -2.82 -15.85 14.23
C THR A 312 -1.60 -16.09 15.12
N THR A 313 -1.45 -17.32 15.60
CA THR A 313 -0.25 -17.80 16.29
C THR A 313 0.52 -18.84 15.47
N GLU A 314 0.02 -19.19 14.28
CA GLU A 314 0.59 -20.24 13.43
C GLU A 314 1.62 -19.67 12.44
N ILE A 315 1.40 -18.45 12.00
CA ILE A 315 2.28 -17.76 11.05
C ILE A 315 2.96 -16.61 11.81
N GLY A 316 4.20 -16.83 12.18
CA GLY A 316 5.00 -15.84 12.91
C GLY A 316 5.39 -14.64 12.07
N MET A 317 5.99 -13.66 12.72
CA MET A 317 6.60 -12.49 12.09
C MET A 317 8.10 -12.48 12.35
N HIS A 318 8.85 -11.77 11.52
CA HIS A 318 10.28 -11.62 11.70
C HIS A 318 10.59 -10.33 12.50
N PRO A 319 10.60 -10.36 13.84
CA PRO A 319 10.58 -9.15 14.67
C PRO A 319 11.88 -8.35 14.64
N ALA A 320 12.92 -8.87 14.02
CA ALA A 320 14.25 -8.25 14.00
C ALA A 320 14.62 -7.63 12.65
N LEU A 321 13.83 -7.87 11.60
CA LEU A 321 14.08 -7.26 10.29
C LEU A 321 13.17 -6.04 10.12
N GLN A 322 13.76 -4.90 9.89
CA GLN A 322 13.07 -3.62 9.82
C GLN A 322 12.05 -3.53 8.69
N HIS A 323 12.27 -4.22 7.60
CA HIS A 323 11.33 -4.29 6.47
C HIS A 323 10.24 -5.38 6.61
N ALA A 324 10.22 -6.10 7.73
CA ALA A 324 9.32 -7.24 7.95
C ALA A 324 8.66 -7.22 9.34
N HIS A 325 8.73 -6.12 10.08
CA HIS A 325 8.25 -6.06 11.46
C HIS A 325 6.87 -5.44 11.64
N GLU A 326 6.22 -5.08 10.56
CA GLU A 326 4.95 -4.35 10.58
C GLU A 326 3.75 -5.25 10.31
N VAL A 327 2.60 -4.83 10.83
CA VAL A 327 1.28 -5.33 10.44
C VAL A 327 0.48 -4.17 9.90
N ALA A 328 0.25 -4.13 8.59
CA ALA A 328 -0.57 -3.11 7.97
C ALA A 328 -2.06 -3.48 8.04
N THR A 329 -2.92 -2.48 8.21
CA THR A 329 -4.37 -2.66 8.34
C THR A 329 -5.14 -1.74 7.39
N ALA A 330 -6.25 -2.24 6.86
CA ALA A 330 -7.22 -1.46 6.09
C ALA A 330 -8.65 -1.83 6.46
N VAL A 331 -9.58 -0.94 6.16
CA VAL A 331 -11.01 -1.17 6.38
C VAL A 331 -11.78 -0.76 5.13
N ASP A 332 -12.65 -1.65 4.64
CA ASP A 332 -13.49 -1.36 3.48
C ASP A 332 -14.71 -0.47 3.84
N ASP A 333 -15.50 -0.11 2.83
CA ASP A 333 -16.64 0.78 2.98
C ASP A 333 -17.78 0.20 3.86
N GLU A 334 -17.80 -1.10 4.08
CA GLU A 334 -18.78 -1.79 4.95
C GLU A 334 -18.23 -2.06 6.37
N GLY A 335 -16.95 -1.70 6.64
CA GLY A 335 -16.32 -1.84 7.94
C GLY A 335 -15.63 -3.19 8.16
N ASN A 336 -15.43 -4.01 7.14
CA ASN A 336 -14.65 -5.22 7.24
C ASN A 336 -13.16 -4.87 7.36
N LEU A 337 -12.46 -5.55 8.25
CA LEU A 337 -11.07 -5.30 8.60
C LEU A 337 -10.14 -6.28 7.88
N TYR A 338 -9.05 -5.76 7.35
CA TYR A 338 -8.02 -6.51 6.65
C TYR A 338 -6.67 -6.25 7.28
N ALA A 339 -5.81 -7.26 7.29
CA ALA A 339 -4.45 -7.14 7.79
C ALA A 339 -3.46 -7.90 6.90
N THR A 340 -2.27 -7.32 6.71
CA THR A 340 -1.15 -7.95 6.01
C THR A 340 0.13 -7.80 6.81
N TRP A 341 1.01 -8.78 6.72
CA TRP A 341 2.31 -8.80 7.40
C TRP A 341 3.30 -9.66 6.65
N ILE A 342 4.57 -9.48 6.94
CA ILE A 342 5.64 -10.34 6.43
C ILE A 342 5.96 -11.40 7.49
N SER A 343 5.91 -12.67 7.10
CA SER A 343 6.24 -13.78 8.00
C SER A 343 7.75 -13.89 8.26
N ASP A 344 8.13 -14.73 9.24
CA ASP A 344 9.52 -15.12 9.47
C ASP A 344 10.16 -15.84 8.28
N GLY A 345 9.36 -16.36 7.35
CA GLY A 345 9.81 -16.84 6.04
C GLY A 345 9.96 -15.77 4.98
N LEU A 346 9.85 -14.50 5.32
CA LEU A 346 9.95 -13.33 4.43
C LEU A 346 8.91 -13.31 3.30
N MET A 347 7.74 -13.86 3.55
CA MET A 347 6.61 -13.89 2.61
C MET A 347 5.44 -13.05 3.12
N PRO A 348 4.70 -12.36 2.25
CA PRO A 348 3.55 -11.55 2.63
C PRO A 348 2.33 -12.44 2.88
N TRP A 349 1.73 -12.26 4.04
CA TRP A 349 0.52 -12.94 4.47
C TRP A 349 -0.61 -11.96 4.69
N TYR A 350 -1.82 -12.46 4.57
CA TYR A 350 -3.05 -11.70 4.63
C TYR A 350 -4.11 -12.48 5.42
N ALA A 351 -4.92 -11.74 6.16
CA ALA A 351 -6.14 -12.25 6.78
C ALA A 351 -7.18 -11.14 6.87
N TYR A 352 -8.45 -11.51 6.99
CA TYR A 352 -9.55 -10.57 7.19
C TYR A 352 -10.43 -10.94 8.37
N SER A 353 -11.14 -9.94 8.88
CA SER A 353 -12.16 -10.07 9.91
C SER A 353 -13.43 -9.34 9.51
N ARG A 354 -14.59 -9.95 9.72
CA ARG A 354 -15.90 -9.34 9.47
C ARG A 354 -16.63 -8.96 10.76
N ASP A 355 -15.96 -9.02 11.88
CA ASP A 355 -16.47 -8.76 13.22
C ASP A 355 -15.53 -7.87 14.03
N GLN A 356 -14.93 -6.89 13.38
CA GLN A 356 -14.05 -5.90 14.00
C GLN A 356 -12.78 -6.50 14.67
N GLY A 357 -12.29 -7.63 14.18
CA GLY A 357 -11.08 -8.28 14.69
C GLY A 357 -11.34 -9.31 15.80
N ASP A 358 -12.61 -9.60 16.15
CA ASP A 358 -12.93 -10.62 17.16
C ASP A 358 -12.63 -12.03 16.64
N THR A 359 -12.84 -12.29 15.34
CA THR A 359 -12.40 -13.51 14.65
C THR A 359 -11.74 -13.18 13.31
N TRP A 360 -10.83 -14.06 12.87
CA TRP A 360 -10.06 -13.89 11.65
C TRP A 360 -10.21 -15.08 10.71
N SER A 361 -10.12 -14.82 9.41
CA SER A 361 -9.96 -15.87 8.40
C SER A 361 -8.67 -16.65 8.64
N GLU A 362 -8.56 -17.85 8.04
CA GLU A 362 -7.28 -18.52 7.94
C GLU A 362 -6.29 -17.61 7.18
N PRO A 363 -5.03 -17.50 7.64
CA PRO A 363 -4.02 -16.72 6.94
C PRO A 363 -3.72 -17.27 5.55
N MET A 364 -3.54 -16.37 4.58
CA MET A 364 -3.26 -16.70 3.20
C MET A 364 -1.96 -16.02 2.74
N MET A 365 -1.05 -16.77 2.12
CA MET A 365 0.17 -16.23 1.53
C MET A 365 -0.13 -15.69 0.13
N ILE A 366 0.25 -14.43 -0.14
CA ILE A 366 -0.20 -13.67 -1.31
C ILE A 366 0.93 -13.28 -2.27
N ALA A 367 2.15 -13.75 -2.04
CA ALA A 367 3.28 -13.40 -2.92
C ALA A 367 3.00 -13.76 -4.38
N ALA A 368 3.43 -12.90 -5.29
CA ALA A 368 3.45 -13.21 -6.70
C ALA A 368 4.33 -14.45 -6.97
N PRO A 369 3.96 -15.28 -7.95
CA PRO A 369 4.75 -16.46 -8.31
C PRO A 369 6.22 -16.12 -8.60
N GLY A 370 7.14 -16.86 -8.00
CA GLY A 370 8.58 -16.70 -8.17
C GLY A 370 9.24 -15.71 -7.21
N VAL A 371 8.48 -14.96 -6.44
CA VAL A 371 9.02 -14.08 -5.37
C VAL A 371 9.53 -14.94 -4.22
N THR A 372 10.73 -14.65 -3.74
CA THR A 372 11.44 -15.43 -2.72
C THR A 372 11.71 -14.67 -1.44
N GLU A 373 11.65 -13.34 -1.49
CA GLU A 373 11.81 -12.45 -0.35
C GLU A 373 10.95 -11.21 -0.56
N THR A 374 10.36 -10.69 0.52
CA THR A 374 9.50 -9.50 0.47
C THR A 374 9.73 -8.58 1.67
N GLY A 375 9.28 -7.34 1.54
CA GLY A 375 9.33 -6.36 2.63
C GLY A 375 8.31 -5.26 2.46
N PHE A 376 8.13 -4.47 3.52
CA PHE A 376 7.25 -3.30 3.59
C PHE A 376 5.81 -3.61 3.17
N PRO A 377 5.06 -4.34 4.01
CA PRO A 377 3.67 -4.68 3.69
C PRO A 377 2.78 -3.45 3.85
N THR A 378 1.95 -3.16 2.87
CA THR A 378 0.91 -2.15 2.96
C THR A 378 -0.39 -2.67 2.35
N ILE A 379 -1.52 -2.07 2.71
CA ILE A 379 -2.84 -2.51 2.27
C ILE A 379 -3.83 -1.35 2.23
N PHE A 380 -4.68 -1.34 1.22
CA PHE A 380 -5.85 -0.48 1.17
C PHE A 380 -7.09 -1.28 0.75
N ALA A 381 -8.26 -0.87 1.22
CA ALA A 381 -9.52 -1.51 0.91
C ALA A 381 -10.52 -0.50 0.34
N GLY A 382 -11.17 -0.89 -0.74
CA GLY A 382 -12.23 -0.13 -1.38
C GLY A 382 -13.62 -0.58 -0.95
N SER A 383 -14.44 -0.99 -1.90
CA SER A 383 -15.75 -1.58 -1.61
C SER A 383 -15.63 -2.97 -0.99
N GLU A 384 -16.72 -3.47 -0.41
CA GLU A 384 -16.77 -4.74 0.32
C GLU A 384 -16.02 -5.87 -0.42
N GLY A 385 -15.02 -6.45 0.26
CA GLY A 385 -14.23 -7.55 -0.27
C GLY A 385 -13.21 -7.20 -1.36
N ARG A 386 -12.96 -5.93 -1.64
CA ARG A 386 -12.01 -5.47 -2.67
C ARG A 386 -10.82 -4.79 -2.04
N VAL A 387 -9.65 -5.39 -2.22
CA VAL A 387 -8.43 -4.95 -1.56
C VAL A 387 -7.25 -4.96 -2.50
N VAL A 388 -6.32 -4.07 -2.24
CA VAL A 388 -4.99 -4.07 -2.82
C VAL A 388 -3.96 -4.15 -1.70
N LEU A 389 -3.01 -5.05 -1.85
CA LEU A 389 -1.87 -5.18 -0.95
C LEU A 389 -0.61 -4.78 -1.71
N GLY A 390 0.20 -3.92 -1.11
CA GLY A 390 1.48 -3.50 -1.65
C GLY A 390 2.64 -4.15 -0.89
N TYR A 391 3.71 -4.47 -1.59
CA TYR A 391 4.97 -4.90 -1.01
C TYR A 391 6.10 -4.73 -2.02
N ILE A 392 7.34 -4.70 -1.58
CA ILE A 392 8.48 -4.93 -2.46
C ILE A 392 8.91 -6.38 -2.38
N GLY A 393 9.40 -6.94 -3.47
CA GLY A 393 9.83 -8.33 -3.50
C GLY A 393 10.94 -8.61 -4.50
N GLU A 394 11.69 -9.67 -4.23
CA GLU A 394 12.77 -10.15 -5.07
C GLU A 394 12.46 -11.51 -5.67
N VAL A 395 12.77 -11.69 -6.95
CA VAL A 395 12.52 -12.93 -7.71
C VAL A 395 13.73 -13.85 -7.71
N ASN A 396 14.92 -13.35 -7.41
CA ASN A 396 16.13 -14.14 -7.39
C ASN A 396 16.61 -14.30 -5.95
N ASP A 397 16.75 -15.53 -5.48
CA ASP A 397 17.35 -15.84 -4.19
C ASP A 397 18.79 -15.28 -4.11
N VAL A 398 18.90 -14.05 -3.68
CA VAL A 398 20.17 -13.39 -3.38
C VAL A 398 20.29 -13.24 -1.89
N THR A 399 20.39 -14.36 -1.24
CA THR A 399 20.41 -14.51 0.22
C THR A 399 21.50 -13.74 0.93
N THR A 400 22.27 -12.87 0.31
CA THR A 400 23.46 -12.39 1.02
C THR A 400 23.88 -10.96 0.79
N ASN A 401 23.43 -10.28 -0.16
CA ASN A 401 23.77 -8.87 -0.31
C ASN A 401 22.75 -8.23 -1.22
N ALA A 402 22.04 -7.39 -0.68
CA ALA A 402 21.40 -6.25 -1.25
C ALA A 402 22.18 -5.61 -2.41
N SER A 403 22.50 -6.31 -3.41
CA SER A 403 22.91 -5.76 -4.69
C SER A 403 21.69 -5.83 -5.55
N ASN A 404 21.14 -4.74 -5.91
CA ASN A 404 20.17 -4.36 -6.93
C ASN A 404 19.78 -5.43 -7.97
N SER A 405 19.49 -6.63 -7.55
CA SER A 405 19.44 -7.76 -8.46
C SER A 405 18.04 -8.27 -8.72
N GLY A 406 17.03 -7.40 -8.63
CA GLY A 406 15.72 -7.83 -9.06
C GLY A 406 14.56 -7.47 -8.15
N TRP A 407 14.69 -6.47 -7.28
CA TRP A 407 13.61 -5.95 -6.47
C TRP A 407 12.59 -5.22 -7.33
N SER A 408 11.33 -5.47 -7.06
CA SER A 408 10.21 -4.80 -7.71
C SER A 408 9.16 -4.41 -6.69
N GLY A 409 8.41 -3.34 -6.98
CA GLY A 409 7.16 -3.05 -6.32
C GLY A 409 6.05 -3.95 -6.86
N TYR A 410 5.27 -4.53 -5.97
CA TYR A 410 4.15 -5.40 -6.31
C TYR A 410 2.85 -4.86 -5.73
N MET A 411 1.79 -5.01 -6.51
CA MET A 411 0.42 -4.91 -6.01
C MET A 411 -0.26 -6.27 -6.20
N ALA A 412 -0.82 -6.83 -5.12
CA ALA A 412 -1.66 -7.99 -5.13
C ALA A 412 -3.12 -7.55 -4.93
N ILE A 413 -3.96 -7.79 -5.92
CA ILE A 413 -5.33 -7.30 -6.00
C ILE A 413 -6.29 -8.46 -5.84
N MET A 414 -7.27 -8.33 -4.96
CA MET A 414 -8.39 -9.26 -4.83
C MET A 414 -9.70 -8.49 -5.00
N THR A 415 -10.55 -8.98 -5.89
CA THR A 415 -11.88 -8.40 -6.15
C THR A 415 -12.99 -9.11 -5.36
N ASP A 416 -12.68 -10.25 -4.75
CA ASP A 416 -13.53 -10.96 -3.78
C ASP A 416 -12.63 -11.64 -2.73
N ALA A 417 -12.17 -10.86 -1.76
CA ALA A 417 -11.29 -11.31 -0.69
C ALA A 417 -11.95 -12.32 0.28
N PHE A 418 -13.27 -12.45 0.23
CA PHE A 418 -14.04 -13.38 1.08
C PHE A 418 -14.31 -14.73 0.41
N ALA A 419 -13.93 -14.91 -0.83
CA ALA A 419 -14.03 -16.20 -1.50
C ALA A 419 -13.23 -17.27 -0.72
N GLU A 420 -13.66 -18.50 -0.75
CA GLU A 420 -12.93 -19.61 -0.11
C GLU A 420 -11.51 -19.75 -0.70
N ASN A 421 -11.38 -19.52 -2.00
CA ASN A 421 -10.11 -19.42 -2.71
C ASN A 421 -10.11 -18.11 -3.49
N PRO A 422 -9.73 -16.98 -2.89
CA PRO A 422 -9.71 -15.70 -3.58
C PRO A 422 -8.66 -15.72 -4.71
N LEU A 423 -9.09 -15.28 -5.88
CA LEU A 423 -8.17 -15.09 -6.99
C LEU A 423 -7.34 -13.83 -6.74
N ILE A 424 -6.02 -13.98 -6.73
CA ILE A 424 -5.08 -12.89 -6.58
C ILE A 424 -4.57 -12.49 -7.96
N THR A 425 -4.73 -11.23 -8.30
CA THR A 425 -4.07 -10.62 -9.45
C THR A 425 -2.85 -9.85 -8.95
N SER A 426 -1.66 -10.39 -9.19
CA SER A 426 -0.41 -9.72 -8.82
C SER A 426 0.21 -9.04 -10.03
N VAL A 427 0.65 -7.80 -9.85
CA VAL A 427 1.36 -7.03 -10.88
C VAL A 427 2.66 -6.47 -10.32
N ALA A 428 3.74 -6.54 -11.12
CA ALA A 428 4.93 -5.75 -10.88
C ALA A 428 4.75 -4.37 -11.51
N VAL A 429 5.08 -3.30 -10.79
CA VAL A 429 4.87 -1.94 -11.28
C VAL A 429 6.06 -1.39 -12.05
N ASN A 430 7.29 -1.74 -11.67
CA ASN A 430 8.50 -1.32 -12.37
C ASN A 430 8.97 -2.35 -13.42
N HIS A 431 9.76 -1.89 -14.36
CA HIS A 431 10.30 -2.75 -15.43
C HIS A 431 11.37 -3.70 -14.87
N PRO A 432 11.44 -4.98 -15.31
CA PRO A 432 12.48 -5.93 -14.84
C PRO A 432 13.91 -5.51 -15.18
N GLU A 433 14.08 -4.72 -16.25
CA GLU A 433 15.37 -4.15 -16.62
C GLU A 433 15.70 -2.87 -15.83
N ASP A 434 14.77 -2.41 -14.98
CA ASP A 434 14.89 -1.27 -14.11
C ASP A 434 14.41 -1.66 -12.69
N PRO A 435 15.13 -2.56 -12.02
CA PRO A 435 14.80 -2.99 -10.67
C PRO A 435 14.93 -1.83 -9.69
N LEU A 436 14.13 -1.88 -8.63
CA LEU A 436 14.24 -0.90 -7.54
C LEU A 436 15.63 -0.98 -6.93
N ASP A 437 16.31 0.15 -6.83
CA ASP A 437 17.55 0.25 -6.07
C ASP A 437 17.22 0.53 -4.60
N ILE A 438 17.31 -0.51 -3.80
CA ILE A 438 17.03 -0.45 -2.36
C ILE A 438 18.30 -0.38 -1.51
N THR A 439 19.47 -0.33 -2.15
CA THR A 439 20.76 -0.50 -1.47
C THR A 439 21.62 0.74 -1.43
N SER A 440 21.06 1.91 -1.71
CA SER A 440 21.85 3.11 -1.79
C SER A 440 22.78 3.29 -0.56
N ASP A 441 22.92 4.36 0.00
CA ASP A 441 24.04 4.77 0.87
C ASP A 441 24.30 3.96 2.14
N CYS A 442 23.39 3.11 2.63
CA CYS A 442 23.57 2.43 3.92
C CYS A 442 23.72 0.89 3.83
N GLY A 443 23.59 0.30 2.67
CA GLY A 443 23.87 -1.12 2.45
C GLY A 443 22.86 -2.09 3.03
N GLY A 444 21.61 -1.69 3.20
CA GLY A 444 20.51 -2.52 3.69
C GLY A 444 19.18 -2.16 3.05
N VAL A 445 18.15 -2.96 3.29
CA VAL A 445 16.82 -2.81 2.68
C VAL A 445 16.12 -1.50 3.08
N ARG A 446 16.48 -0.90 4.21
CA ARG A 446 16.00 0.43 4.63
C ARG A 446 16.59 1.60 3.85
N CYS A 447 17.50 1.33 2.95
CA CYS A 447 18.17 2.35 2.18
C CYS A 447 17.40 2.64 0.91
N GLY A 448 17.82 3.65 0.15
CA GLY A 448 17.14 3.97 -1.09
C GLY A 448 15.79 4.66 -0.91
N GLY A 449 15.61 5.41 0.18
CA GLY A 449 14.41 6.19 0.42
C GLY A 449 13.22 5.43 1.00
N PHE A 450 13.31 4.11 1.19
CA PHE A 450 12.20 3.34 1.78
C PHE A 450 12.03 3.58 3.29
N GLY A 451 13.13 3.83 4.02
CA GLY A 451 13.03 4.03 5.47
C GLY A 451 12.35 2.86 6.17
N ASP A 452 11.19 3.07 6.73
CA ASP A 452 10.44 2.07 7.49
C ASP A 452 9.20 1.52 6.77
N PHE A 453 8.66 2.20 5.74
CA PHE A 453 7.41 1.78 5.09
C PHE A 453 7.28 2.25 3.64
N ILE A 454 6.28 1.71 2.97
CA ILE A 454 5.70 2.16 1.70
C ILE A 454 4.20 2.33 1.91
N ASP A 455 3.51 2.90 0.93
CA ASP A 455 2.09 3.16 1.07
C ASP A 455 1.32 2.82 -0.21
N VAL A 456 0.03 2.52 -0.06
CA VAL A 456 -0.90 2.26 -1.15
C VAL A 456 -2.24 2.93 -0.87
N GLU A 457 -2.82 3.56 -1.89
CA GLU A 457 -4.08 4.30 -1.80
C GLU A 457 -4.93 4.02 -3.05
N LEU A 458 -6.23 4.32 -3.00
CA LEU A 458 -7.12 4.30 -4.15
C LEU A 458 -7.51 5.72 -4.55
N ASP A 459 -7.55 5.99 -5.86
CA ASP A 459 -8.17 7.22 -6.36
C ASP A 459 -9.71 7.11 -6.39
N ASP A 460 -10.38 8.17 -6.78
CA ASP A 460 -11.84 8.28 -6.86
C ASP A 460 -12.47 7.31 -7.88
N GLU A 461 -11.70 6.79 -8.82
CA GLU A 461 -12.10 5.73 -9.75
C GLU A 461 -11.91 4.31 -9.17
N GLY A 462 -11.25 4.17 -8.00
CA GLY A 462 -10.88 2.90 -7.40
C GLY A 462 -9.63 2.28 -8.03
N ARG A 463 -8.78 3.08 -8.64
CA ARG A 463 -7.47 2.69 -9.16
C ARG A 463 -6.45 2.70 -8.04
N PRO A 464 -5.70 1.62 -7.83
CA PRO A 464 -4.65 1.59 -6.82
C PRO A 464 -3.40 2.35 -7.28
N TRP A 465 -2.83 3.07 -6.32
CA TRP A 465 -1.56 3.77 -6.44
C TRP A 465 -0.63 3.33 -5.30
N ILE A 466 0.60 2.97 -5.63
CA ILE A 466 1.62 2.57 -4.65
C ILE A 466 2.78 3.55 -4.67
N ALA A 467 3.12 4.07 -3.50
CA ALA A 467 4.26 4.96 -3.29
C ALA A 467 5.52 4.16 -3.01
N LEU A 468 6.57 4.41 -3.77
CA LEU A 468 7.84 3.70 -3.71
C LEU A 468 9.01 4.69 -3.81
N ALA A 469 10.19 4.21 -3.46
CA ALA A 469 11.45 4.90 -3.70
C ALA A 469 12.31 4.14 -4.70
N HIS A 470 13.05 4.86 -5.52
CA HIS A 470 13.96 4.28 -6.51
C HIS A 470 15.20 5.17 -6.68
N ASN A 471 16.36 4.58 -6.54
CA ASN A 471 17.61 5.32 -6.74
C ASN A 471 17.88 5.48 -8.25
N THR A 472 17.33 6.53 -8.83
CA THR A 472 17.52 6.86 -10.23
C THR A 472 18.60 7.94 -10.36
N ALA A 473 19.63 7.69 -11.15
CA ALA A 473 20.69 8.66 -11.43
C ALA A 473 21.41 9.25 -10.20
N GLY A 474 21.43 8.53 -9.08
CA GLY A 474 22.17 8.89 -7.88
C GLY A 474 21.42 9.78 -6.88
N PHE A 475 20.11 9.82 -6.97
CA PHE A 475 19.23 10.36 -5.93
C PHE A 475 18.05 9.41 -5.69
N GLU A 476 17.43 9.51 -4.52
CA GLU A 476 16.33 8.64 -4.09
C GLU A 476 15.01 9.19 -4.61
N GLU A 477 14.68 8.88 -5.87
CA GLU A 477 13.50 9.40 -6.53
C GLU A 477 12.22 8.79 -5.95
N ALA A 478 11.25 9.66 -5.66
CA ALA A 478 9.87 9.23 -5.46
C ALA A 478 9.31 8.70 -6.77
N ILE A 479 8.88 7.45 -6.77
CA ILE A 479 8.13 6.87 -7.88
C ILE A 479 6.75 6.44 -7.41
N ILE A 480 5.79 6.53 -8.30
CA ILE A 480 4.43 6.09 -8.04
C ILE A 480 4.05 5.00 -9.03
N GLY A 481 3.70 3.83 -8.50
CA GLY A 481 3.20 2.72 -9.30
C GLY A 481 1.68 2.73 -9.37
N THR A 482 1.13 2.29 -10.51
CA THR A 482 -0.32 2.22 -10.67
C THR A 482 -0.72 1.22 -11.75
N LEU A 483 -2.03 0.95 -11.85
CA LEU A 483 -2.60 0.19 -12.98
C LEU A 483 -2.76 1.09 -14.21
N THR A 484 -2.25 0.66 -15.34
CA THR A 484 -2.63 1.25 -16.64
C THR A 484 -3.99 0.76 -17.10
N GLU A 485 -4.35 -0.46 -16.74
CA GLU A 485 -5.64 -1.11 -16.96
C GLU A 485 -5.91 -2.09 -15.83
N GLY A 486 -7.17 -2.26 -15.48
CA GLY A 486 -7.57 -3.22 -14.47
C GLY A 486 -8.99 -2.99 -13.96
N PRO A 487 -9.42 -3.74 -12.95
CA PRO A 487 -10.70 -3.52 -12.31
C PRO A 487 -10.65 -2.29 -11.39
N SER A 488 -11.72 -1.54 -11.32
CA SER A 488 -11.96 -0.59 -10.23
C SER A 488 -12.17 -1.34 -8.91
N LEU A 489 -11.61 -0.83 -7.83
CA LEU A 489 -11.86 -1.37 -6.49
C LEU A 489 -12.99 -0.62 -5.75
N TYR A 490 -13.70 0.30 -6.41
CA TYR A 490 -14.88 0.97 -5.87
C TYR A 490 -16.16 0.60 -6.65
N GLY A 491 -17.30 0.70 -5.97
CA GLY A 491 -18.62 0.55 -6.55
C GLY A 491 -18.85 -0.78 -7.26
N ASP A 492 -19.56 -0.75 -8.39
CA ASP A 492 -19.68 -1.90 -9.28
C ASP A 492 -18.34 -2.12 -10.01
N LEU A 493 -17.90 -3.36 -10.13
CA LEU A 493 -16.66 -3.67 -10.84
C LEU A 493 -16.74 -3.24 -12.30
N THR A 494 -15.97 -2.24 -12.63
CA THR A 494 -15.82 -1.69 -13.99
C THR A 494 -14.33 -1.69 -14.34
N TYR A 495 -14.03 -1.58 -15.63
CA TYR A 495 -12.66 -1.36 -16.05
C TYR A 495 -12.29 0.11 -15.90
N LEU A 496 -11.13 0.34 -15.34
CA LEU A 496 -10.49 1.65 -15.25
C LEU A 496 -10.15 2.19 -16.64
N GLU A 497 -10.18 3.50 -16.81
CA GLU A 497 -9.69 4.13 -18.03
C GLU A 497 -8.19 3.88 -18.20
N MET A 498 -7.76 3.66 -19.47
CA MET A 498 -6.37 3.33 -19.74
C MET A 498 -5.46 4.54 -19.52
N LEU A 499 -4.43 4.35 -18.68
CA LEU A 499 -3.34 5.32 -18.51
C LEU A 499 -2.17 5.03 -19.44
N PRO A 500 -1.38 6.06 -19.80
CA PRO A 500 -0.15 5.86 -20.56
C PRO A 500 0.90 5.11 -19.74
N VAL A 501 1.74 4.34 -20.41
CA VAL A 501 2.90 3.70 -19.77
C VAL A 501 3.92 4.77 -19.41
N GLY A 502 4.34 4.79 -18.15
CA GLY A 502 5.33 5.71 -17.62
C GLY A 502 6.77 5.16 -17.61
N GLY A 503 7.56 5.65 -16.72
CA GLY A 503 8.96 5.30 -16.49
C GLY A 503 9.66 6.35 -15.62
N PRO A 504 10.97 6.20 -15.39
CA PRO A 504 11.73 7.15 -14.59
C PRO A 504 11.60 8.58 -15.13
N SER A 505 11.66 9.55 -14.23
CA SER A 505 11.66 10.96 -14.64
C SER A 505 12.88 11.26 -15.53
N THR A 506 12.63 11.93 -16.65
CA THR A 506 13.70 12.45 -17.52
C THR A 506 14.12 13.87 -17.15
N LEU A 507 13.47 14.49 -16.16
CA LEU A 507 13.58 15.92 -15.90
C LEU A 507 14.80 16.33 -15.06
N LYS A 508 15.54 15.38 -14.50
CA LYS A 508 16.67 15.70 -13.63
C LYS A 508 18.07 15.33 -14.16
N MET A 509 18.26 15.38 -15.46
CA MET A 509 19.61 15.47 -16.01
C MET A 509 19.89 16.92 -16.41
N GLY A 510 19.92 17.80 -15.42
CA GLY A 510 20.25 19.20 -15.54
C GLY A 510 21.50 19.56 -14.76
#